data_6354c09a5c08d53fd43ecdc34a71cfb9
#
_entry.id   6354c09a5c08d53fd43ecdc34a71cfb9
#
_cell.length_a   1.000
_cell.length_b   1.000
_cell.length_c   1.000
_cell.angle_alpha   90.00
_cell.angle_beta   90.00
_cell.angle_gamma   90.00
#
_symmetry.space_group_name_H-M   'P 1'
#
loop_
_entity.id
_entity.type
_entity.pdbx_description
1 polymer ?
#
loop_
_entity_poly.entity_id
_entity_poly.type
_entity_poly.pdbx_seq_one_letter_code
_entity_poly.pdbx_strand_id
1 'polypeptide(L)'
;INASSILAPITIGAQLSIPFGIILSSIFLNEKISYKKWLLITTSFFGIVLLAFDPKVTEELIGSLLICGMAFFYGLSQVFSRYLKDLDIKFTNTIMSFTGFLILIILSSIFEGNTLQTIKNISLGSWLTVLYAGAIISLMGHLMMFYLYKFYPVDMVLPFYALFPVFGLILTFFIFGEVPSLITVTGGIIVITSVFFAQKIR
;
A
#
# COMPACT_ATOMS: atom_id res chain seq x y z
N ILE A 1 18.12 -14.51 -9.17
CA ILE A 1 16.92 -14.50 -8.32
C ILE A 1 15.84 -13.83 -9.15
N ASN A 2 14.83 -14.56 -9.57
CA ASN A 2 13.72 -13.99 -10.34
C ASN A 2 12.96 -12.99 -9.47
N ALA A 3 12.93 -11.73 -9.88
CA ALA A 3 12.24 -10.65 -9.16
C ALA A 3 10.75 -10.97 -8.88
N SER A 4 10.12 -11.83 -9.69
CA SER A 4 8.75 -12.28 -9.54
C SER A 4 8.47 -13.06 -8.25
N SER A 5 9.46 -13.79 -7.71
CA SER A 5 9.28 -14.59 -6.49
C SER A 5 9.26 -13.74 -5.20
N ILE A 6 9.77 -12.50 -5.25
CA ILE A 6 9.85 -11.61 -4.09
C ILE A 6 8.66 -10.63 -4.05
N LEU A 7 8.10 -10.27 -5.21
CA LEU A 7 7.06 -9.25 -5.31
C LEU A 7 5.70 -9.72 -4.78
N ALA A 8 5.33 -10.98 -4.98
CA ALA A 8 4.03 -11.51 -4.56
C ALA A 8 3.81 -11.46 -3.03
N PRO A 9 4.75 -11.94 -2.17
CA PRO A 9 4.62 -11.82 -0.71
C PRO A 9 4.49 -10.38 -0.24
N ILE A 10 5.30 -9.47 -0.79
CA ILE A 10 5.28 -8.05 -0.44
C ILE A 10 3.93 -7.43 -0.81
N THR A 11 3.40 -7.77 -2.00
CA THR A 11 2.11 -7.24 -2.46
C THR A 11 0.95 -7.72 -1.59
N ILE A 12 0.90 -9.00 -1.23
CA ILE A 12 -0.12 -9.55 -0.32
C ILE A 12 0.02 -8.90 1.06
N GLY A 13 1.23 -8.88 1.60
CA GLY A 13 1.51 -8.36 2.92
C GLY A 13 1.18 -6.88 3.05
N ALA A 14 1.46 -6.06 2.04
CA ALA A 14 1.09 -4.65 2.02
C ALA A 14 -0.43 -4.44 2.13
N GLN A 15 -1.24 -5.36 1.60
CA GLN A 15 -2.70 -5.29 1.67
C GLN A 15 -3.25 -5.58 3.08
N LEU A 16 -2.46 -6.18 3.99
CA LEU A 16 -2.83 -6.29 5.41
C LEU A 16 -3.02 -4.90 6.06
N SER A 17 -2.46 -3.84 5.46
CA SER A 17 -2.71 -2.47 5.92
C SER A 17 -4.19 -2.08 5.88
N ILE A 18 -5.00 -2.69 5.02
CA ILE A 18 -6.44 -2.42 4.93
C ILE A 18 -7.16 -2.87 6.21
N PRO A 19 -7.13 -4.15 6.60
CA PRO A 19 -7.78 -4.57 7.85
C PRO A 19 -7.15 -3.89 9.07
N PHE A 20 -5.83 -3.71 9.13
CA PHE A 20 -5.19 -2.97 10.23
C PHE A 20 -5.70 -1.52 10.32
N GLY A 21 -5.71 -0.78 9.21
CA GLY A 21 -6.17 0.60 9.21
C GLY A 21 -7.65 0.72 9.62
N ILE A 22 -8.50 -0.20 9.20
CA ILE A 22 -9.93 -0.22 9.56
C ILE A 22 -10.12 -0.57 11.03
N ILE A 23 -9.38 -1.55 11.58
CA ILE A 23 -9.41 -1.85 13.03
C ILE A 23 -8.96 -0.62 13.82
N LEU A 24 -7.83 -0.04 13.43
CA LEU A 24 -7.25 1.12 14.11
C LEU A 24 -8.18 2.35 14.01
N SER A 25 -8.84 2.59 12.87
CA SER A 25 -9.80 3.69 12.73
C SER A 25 -11.02 3.51 13.65
N SER A 26 -11.49 2.29 13.81
CA SER A 26 -12.56 1.98 14.75
C SER A 26 -12.16 2.27 16.20
N ILE A 27 -10.90 1.99 16.56
CA ILE A 27 -10.38 2.20 17.93
C ILE A 27 -10.06 3.67 18.20
N PHE A 28 -9.29 4.32 17.30
CA PHE A 28 -8.76 5.66 17.54
C PHE A 28 -9.69 6.79 17.09
N LEU A 29 -10.52 6.56 16.08
CA LEU A 29 -11.42 7.57 15.50
C LEU A 29 -12.90 7.30 15.86
N ASN A 30 -13.20 6.20 16.57
CA ASN A 30 -14.56 5.74 16.88
C ASN A 30 -15.44 5.58 15.62
N GLU A 31 -14.84 5.24 14.47
CA GLU A 31 -15.57 4.97 13.24
C GLU A 31 -16.35 3.66 13.36
N LYS A 32 -17.68 3.72 13.17
CA LYS A 32 -18.56 2.54 13.26
C LYS A 32 -18.57 1.80 11.92
N ILE A 33 -18.04 0.59 11.93
CA ILE A 33 -17.95 -0.24 10.74
C ILE A 33 -19.00 -1.34 10.82
N SER A 34 -19.87 -1.42 9.80
CA SER A 34 -20.91 -2.46 9.79
C SER A 34 -20.32 -3.85 9.57
N TYR A 35 -20.97 -4.88 10.12
CA TYR A 35 -20.57 -6.28 9.93
C TYR A 35 -20.50 -6.68 8.45
N LYS A 36 -21.45 -6.19 7.63
CA LYS A 36 -21.46 -6.44 6.18
C LYS A 36 -20.21 -5.89 5.49
N LYS A 37 -19.75 -4.72 5.91
CA LYS A 37 -18.54 -4.08 5.38
C LYS A 37 -17.29 -4.87 5.77
N TRP A 38 -17.23 -5.35 7.00
CA TRP A 38 -16.18 -6.27 7.45
C TRP A 38 -16.09 -7.53 6.59
N LEU A 39 -17.22 -8.17 6.32
CA LEU A 39 -17.28 -9.36 5.48
C LEU A 39 -16.74 -9.09 4.07
N LEU A 40 -17.11 -7.96 3.46
CA LEU A 40 -16.62 -7.60 2.13
C LEU A 40 -15.12 -7.26 2.12
N ILE A 41 -14.60 -6.61 3.17
CA ILE A 41 -13.16 -6.35 3.29
C ILE A 41 -12.38 -7.66 3.43
N THR A 42 -12.85 -8.59 4.24
CA THR A 42 -12.25 -9.92 4.37
C THR A 42 -12.31 -10.69 3.06
N THR A 43 -13.42 -10.59 2.32
CA THR A 43 -13.56 -11.22 1.00
C THR A 43 -12.61 -10.60 -0.03
N SER A 44 -12.43 -9.28 -0.02
CA SER A 44 -11.46 -8.62 -0.90
C SER A 44 -10.03 -9.06 -0.59
N PHE A 45 -9.69 -9.18 0.69
CA PHE A 45 -8.39 -9.68 1.11
C PHE A 45 -8.14 -11.13 0.63
N PHE A 46 -9.13 -11.99 0.74
CA PHE A 46 -9.05 -13.35 0.20
C PHE A 46 -8.84 -13.35 -1.33
N GLY A 47 -9.53 -12.47 -2.04
CA GLY A 47 -9.29 -12.25 -3.48
C GLY A 47 -7.85 -11.86 -3.81
N ILE A 48 -7.22 -11.01 -2.98
CA ILE A 48 -5.81 -10.62 -3.13
C ILE A 48 -4.88 -11.82 -2.91
N VAL A 49 -5.16 -12.65 -1.91
CA VAL A 49 -4.39 -13.88 -1.68
C VAL A 49 -4.45 -14.81 -2.89
N LEU A 50 -5.64 -14.99 -3.49
CA LEU A 50 -5.79 -15.77 -4.71
C LEU A 50 -5.03 -15.15 -5.91
N LEU A 51 -5.10 -13.82 -6.04
CA LEU A 51 -4.46 -13.09 -7.14
C LEU A 51 -2.93 -13.22 -7.11
N ALA A 52 -2.34 -13.22 -5.92
CA ALA A 52 -0.91 -13.25 -5.72
C ALA A 52 -0.39 -14.61 -5.18
N PHE A 53 -1.20 -15.68 -5.31
CA PHE A 53 -0.85 -16.97 -4.76
C PHE A 53 0.41 -17.54 -5.43
N ASP A 54 1.50 -17.63 -4.65
CA ASP A 54 2.71 -18.35 -4.98
C ASP A 54 3.04 -19.33 -3.84
N PRO A 55 3.17 -20.65 -4.12
CA PRO A 55 3.49 -21.65 -3.09
C PRO A 55 4.81 -21.44 -2.34
N LYS A 56 5.71 -20.63 -2.89
CA LYS A 56 7.06 -20.35 -2.31
C LYS A 56 7.09 -19.30 -1.22
N VAL A 57 5.96 -18.67 -0.91
CA VAL A 57 5.85 -17.54 0.05
C VAL A 57 6.14 -17.93 1.51
N THR A 58 6.14 -19.21 1.84
CA THR A 58 6.15 -19.68 3.23
C THR A 58 7.54 -19.89 3.84
N GLU A 59 8.63 -19.67 3.11
CA GLU A 59 9.98 -20.05 3.57
C GLU A 59 10.72 -18.99 4.42
N GLU A 60 10.22 -17.73 4.53
CA GLU A 60 10.91 -16.67 5.26
C GLU A 60 10.06 -16.02 6.36
N LEU A 61 10.13 -16.57 7.58
CA LEU A 61 9.40 -16.04 8.75
C LEU A 61 9.75 -14.58 9.07
N ILE A 62 11.03 -14.22 9.04
CA ILE A 62 11.51 -12.86 9.37
C ILE A 62 10.97 -11.86 8.34
N GLY A 63 11.07 -12.18 7.05
CA GLY A 63 10.50 -11.34 5.99
C GLY A 63 9.00 -11.13 6.15
N SER A 64 8.26 -12.18 6.47
CA SER A 64 6.81 -12.13 6.70
C SER A 64 6.45 -11.25 7.91
N LEU A 65 7.21 -11.32 9.01
CA LEU A 65 7.02 -10.46 10.19
C LEU A 65 7.31 -8.99 9.88
N LEU A 66 8.36 -8.70 9.12
CA LEU A 66 8.69 -7.32 8.69
C LEU A 66 7.60 -6.74 7.79
N ILE A 67 7.06 -7.52 6.86
CA ILE A 67 5.96 -7.11 5.99
C ILE A 67 4.69 -6.85 6.82
N CYS A 68 4.38 -7.69 7.79
CA CYS A 68 3.25 -7.48 8.69
C CYS A 68 3.41 -6.20 9.52
N GLY A 69 4.61 -5.95 10.05
CA GLY A 69 4.96 -4.70 10.74
C GLY A 69 4.81 -3.47 9.84
N MET A 70 5.33 -3.54 8.61
CA MET A 70 5.15 -2.49 7.60
C MET A 70 3.67 -2.20 7.34
N ALA A 71 2.85 -3.24 7.14
CA ALA A 71 1.42 -3.09 6.88
C ALA A 71 0.68 -2.48 8.08
N PHE A 72 1.04 -2.85 9.30
CA PHE A 72 0.49 -2.25 10.52
C PHE A 72 0.80 -0.76 10.61
N PHE A 73 2.07 -0.36 10.46
CA PHE A 73 2.44 1.05 10.51
C PHE A 73 1.87 1.86 9.34
N TYR A 74 1.74 1.24 8.16
CA TYR A 74 1.07 1.88 7.04
C TYR A 74 -0.43 2.10 7.31
N GLY A 75 -1.14 1.11 7.85
CA GLY A 75 -2.53 1.26 8.31
C GLY A 75 -2.67 2.34 9.38
N LEU A 76 -1.75 2.38 10.34
CA LEU A 76 -1.71 3.41 11.37
C LEU A 76 -1.50 4.82 10.78
N SER A 77 -0.63 4.96 9.79
CA SER A 77 -0.40 6.23 9.11
C SER A 77 -1.67 6.78 8.42
N GLN A 78 -2.51 5.88 7.88
CA GLN A 78 -3.80 6.26 7.28
C GLN A 78 -4.76 6.83 8.34
N VAL A 79 -4.80 6.21 9.52
CA VAL A 79 -5.61 6.68 10.65
C VAL A 79 -5.12 8.04 11.13
N PHE A 80 -3.80 8.26 11.26
CA PHE A 80 -3.25 9.57 11.59
C PHE A 80 -3.54 10.62 10.52
N SER A 81 -3.48 10.25 9.24
CA SER A 81 -3.85 11.14 8.14
C SER A 81 -5.30 11.61 8.26
N ARG A 82 -6.21 10.73 8.66
CA ARG A 82 -7.61 11.08 8.95
C ARG A 82 -7.76 11.89 10.23
N TYR A 83 -7.02 11.55 11.28
CA TYR A 83 -7.02 12.31 12.53
C TYR A 83 -6.59 13.76 12.33
N LEU A 84 -5.60 14.00 11.48
CA LEU A 84 -5.03 15.32 11.16
C LEU A 84 -5.77 16.05 10.02
N LYS A 85 -6.98 15.64 9.66
CA LYS A 85 -7.77 16.15 8.53
C LYS A 85 -8.01 17.67 8.54
N ASP A 86 -8.00 18.29 9.72
CA ASP A 86 -8.28 19.71 9.90
C ASP A 86 -7.01 20.60 9.73
N LEU A 87 -5.83 19.98 9.65
CA LEU A 87 -4.59 20.68 9.34
C LEU A 87 -4.47 20.94 7.83
N ASP A 88 -3.61 21.90 7.49
CA ASP A 88 -3.27 22.14 6.10
C ASP A 88 -2.57 20.92 5.47
N ILE A 89 -3.11 20.44 4.36
CA ILE A 89 -2.65 19.23 3.69
C ILE A 89 -1.20 19.35 3.25
N LYS A 90 -0.79 20.51 2.73
CA LYS A 90 0.57 20.72 2.23
C LYS A 90 1.55 20.74 3.40
N PHE A 91 1.18 21.41 4.50
CA PHE A 91 1.98 21.45 5.72
C PHE A 91 2.17 20.03 6.30
N THR A 92 1.08 19.27 6.46
CA THR A 92 1.13 17.90 6.98
C THR A 92 2.02 17.01 6.12
N ASN A 93 1.83 17.05 4.79
CA ASN A 93 2.64 16.27 3.87
C ASN A 93 4.12 16.67 3.91
N THR A 94 4.42 17.97 4.02
CA THR A 94 5.81 18.47 4.12
C THR A 94 6.50 17.95 5.38
N ILE A 95 5.84 18.05 6.54
CA ILE A 95 6.40 17.55 7.81
C ILE A 95 6.63 16.05 7.76
N MET A 96 5.66 15.27 7.27
CA MET A 96 5.80 13.82 7.16
C MET A 96 6.93 13.43 6.22
N SER A 97 7.03 14.08 5.05
CA SER A 97 8.09 13.81 4.07
C SER A 97 9.47 14.20 4.60
N PHE A 98 9.59 15.34 5.27
CA PHE A 98 10.85 15.81 5.85
C PHE A 98 11.31 14.89 6.99
N THR A 99 10.40 14.50 7.87
CA THR A 99 10.70 13.56 8.97
C THR A 99 11.12 12.20 8.40
N GLY A 100 10.39 11.68 7.41
CA GLY A 100 10.75 10.43 6.73
C GLY A 100 12.12 10.50 6.06
N PHE A 101 12.44 11.60 5.39
CA PHE A 101 13.75 11.84 4.79
C PHE A 101 14.88 11.82 5.82
N LEU A 102 14.74 12.50 6.97
CA LEU A 102 15.74 12.49 8.03
C LEU A 102 15.95 11.09 8.61
N ILE A 103 14.87 10.38 8.90
CA ILE A 103 14.94 9.02 9.42
C ILE A 103 15.64 8.09 8.42
N LEU A 104 15.28 8.16 7.14
CA LEU A 104 15.87 7.32 6.10
C LEU A 104 17.36 7.62 5.88
N ILE A 105 17.79 8.88 5.92
CA ILE A 105 19.22 9.22 5.86
C ILE A 105 20.00 8.60 7.03
N ILE A 106 19.46 8.70 8.24
CA ILE A 106 20.11 8.13 9.43
C ILE A 106 20.21 6.61 9.29
N LEU A 107 19.11 5.94 8.93
CA LEU A 107 19.09 4.48 8.75
C LEU A 107 20.03 4.03 7.62
N SER A 108 20.00 4.70 6.48
CA SER A 108 20.91 4.40 5.37
C SER A 108 22.39 4.56 5.78
N SER A 109 22.70 5.60 6.54
CA SER A 109 24.07 5.83 7.03
C SER A 109 24.54 4.75 8.00
N ILE A 110 23.62 4.17 8.79
CA ILE A 110 23.94 3.11 9.75
C ILE A 110 24.06 1.73 9.08
N PHE A 111 23.14 1.40 8.19
CA PHE A 111 22.99 0.04 7.65
C PHE A 111 23.63 -0.17 6.27
N GLU A 112 23.74 0.88 5.45
CA GLU A 112 24.21 0.75 4.05
C GLU A 112 25.66 1.23 3.86
N GLY A 113 26.25 1.92 4.82
CA GLY A 113 27.66 2.30 4.89
C GLY A 113 28.14 3.34 3.87
N ASN A 114 28.08 3.10 2.58
CA ASN A 114 28.65 3.95 1.52
C ASN A 114 27.63 4.75 0.72
N THR A 115 26.60 5.31 1.38
CA THR A 115 25.50 6.04 0.76
C THR A 115 25.95 7.14 -0.21
N LEU A 116 26.97 7.92 0.16
CA LEU A 116 27.49 9.00 -0.71
C LEU A 116 28.14 8.48 -1.98
N GLN A 117 28.82 7.35 -1.93
CA GLN A 117 29.46 6.74 -3.09
C GLN A 117 28.41 6.12 -4.03
N THR A 118 27.36 5.52 -3.46
CA THR A 118 26.21 5.02 -4.22
C THR A 118 25.51 6.15 -4.96
N ILE A 119 25.24 7.28 -4.32
CA ILE A 119 24.61 8.46 -4.93
C ILE A 119 25.43 9.01 -6.09
N LYS A 120 26.76 9.07 -5.97
CA LYS A 120 27.66 9.54 -7.05
C LYS A 120 27.64 8.65 -8.30
N ASN A 121 27.35 7.38 -8.13
CA ASN A 121 27.39 6.37 -9.21
C ASN A 121 26.00 6.07 -9.81
N ILE A 122 24.93 6.76 -9.36
CA ILE A 122 23.58 6.58 -9.90
C ILE A 122 23.53 7.08 -11.36
N SER A 123 22.97 6.24 -12.23
CA SER A 123 22.74 6.61 -13.63
C SER A 123 21.63 7.68 -13.77
N LEU A 124 21.67 8.45 -14.86
CA LEU A 124 20.61 9.42 -15.14
C LEU A 124 19.22 8.76 -15.21
N GLY A 125 19.11 7.56 -15.80
CA GLY A 125 17.86 6.80 -15.86
C GLY A 125 17.32 6.46 -14.46
N SER A 126 18.19 6.04 -13.55
CA SER A 126 17.79 5.77 -12.15
C SER A 126 17.35 7.06 -11.45
N TRP A 127 18.03 8.19 -11.66
CA TRP A 127 17.59 9.48 -11.13
C TRP A 127 16.20 9.89 -11.64
N LEU A 128 15.93 9.73 -12.93
CA LEU A 128 14.60 10.02 -13.50
C LEU A 128 13.53 9.11 -12.90
N THR A 129 13.84 7.83 -12.67
CA THR A 129 12.91 6.89 -12.00
C THR A 129 12.62 7.32 -10.57
N VAL A 130 13.64 7.71 -9.78
CA VAL A 130 13.46 8.19 -8.42
C VAL A 130 12.66 9.49 -8.38
N LEU A 131 12.93 10.43 -9.29
CA LEU A 131 12.16 11.68 -9.39
C LEU A 131 10.70 11.42 -9.77
N TYR A 132 10.44 10.53 -10.72
CA TYR A 132 9.08 10.13 -11.09
C TYR A 132 8.35 9.48 -9.90
N ALA A 133 8.98 8.54 -9.22
CA ALA A 133 8.40 7.87 -8.06
C ALA A 133 8.14 8.86 -6.90
N GLY A 134 9.08 9.76 -6.63
CA GLY A 134 8.94 10.76 -5.56
C GLY A 134 7.92 11.84 -5.89
N ALA A 135 8.00 12.47 -7.07
CA ALA A 135 7.15 13.60 -7.41
C ALA A 135 5.74 13.18 -7.85
N ILE A 136 5.62 12.16 -8.69
CA ILE A 136 4.32 11.77 -9.26
C ILE A 136 3.62 10.77 -8.34
N ILE A 137 4.27 9.65 -8.02
CA ILE A 137 3.60 8.58 -7.27
C ILE A 137 3.47 8.97 -5.80
N SER A 138 4.56 9.37 -5.16
CA SER A 138 4.55 9.64 -3.72
C SER A 138 3.88 10.99 -3.40
N LEU A 139 4.39 12.11 -3.92
CA LEU A 139 3.87 13.43 -3.55
C LEU A 139 2.41 13.62 -3.98
N MET A 140 2.09 13.39 -5.26
CA MET A 140 0.70 13.57 -5.74
C MET A 140 -0.24 12.52 -5.11
N GLY A 141 0.20 11.27 -5.00
CA GLY A 141 -0.60 10.21 -4.38
C GLY A 141 -0.95 10.53 -2.93
N HIS A 142 0.03 10.97 -2.12
CA HIS A 142 -0.22 11.35 -0.72
C HIS A 142 -1.09 12.60 -0.60
N LEU A 143 -0.87 13.63 -1.43
CA LEU A 143 -1.72 14.82 -1.41
C LEU A 143 -3.19 14.49 -1.75
N MET A 144 -3.42 13.65 -2.74
CA MET A 144 -4.78 13.18 -3.07
C MET A 144 -5.39 12.36 -1.93
N MET A 145 -4.61 11.49 -1.31
CA MET A 145 -5.04 10.69 -0.18
C MET A 145 -5.42 11.55 1.02
N PHE A 146 -4.57 12.52 1.42
CA PHE A 146 -4.91 13.46 2.50
C PHE A 146 -6.16 14.27 2.18
N TYR A 147 -6.33 14.68 0.91
CA TYR A 147 -7.53 15.36 0.48
C TYR A 147 -8.77 14.48 0.66
N LEU A 148 -8.70 13.20 0.28
CA LEU A 148 -9.81 12.26 0.48
C LEU A 148 -10.13 12.05 1.97
N TYR A 149 -9.11 11.89 2.82
CA TYR A 149 -9.32 11.74 4.27
C TYR A 149 -9.87 12.99 4.96
N LYS A 150 -9.78 14.15 4.34
CA LYS A 150 -10.46 15.35 4.83
C LYS A 150 -11.98 15.19 4.82
N PHE A 151 -12.52 14.51 3.81
CA PHE A 151 -13.97 14.39 3.58
C PHE A 151 -14.53 13.00 3.91
N TYR A 152 -13.72 11.96 3.77
CA TYR A 152 -14.17 10.57 3.88
C TYR A 152 -13.49 9.82 5.02
N PRO A 153 -14.21 8.92 5.71
CA PRO A 153 -13.64 8.08 6.75
C PRO A 153 -12.68 7.03 6.17
N VAL A 154 -11.86 6.44 7.04
CA VAL A 154 -10.82 5.47 6.65
C VAL A 154 -11.42 4.23 5.98
N ASP A 155 -12.55 3.76 6.49
CA ASP A 155 -13.25 2.57 5.98
C ASP A 155 -13.88 2.77 4.59
N MET A 156 -13.97 4.02 4.11
CA MET A 156 -14.37 4.33 2.73
C MET A 156 -13.17 4.44 1.77
N VAL A 157 -12.07 5.02 2.21
CA VAL A 157 -10.91 5.30 1.34
C VAL A 157 -10.00 4.07 1.23
N LEU A 158 -9.69 3.44 2.36
CA LEU A 158 -8.69 2.39 2.43
C LEU A 158 -9.00 1.13 1.58
N PRO A 159 -10.25 0.67 1.44
CA PRO A 159 -10.55 -0.49 0.59
C PRO A 159 -10.17 -0.32 -0.90
N PHE A 160 -10.06 0.91 -1.40
CA PHE A 160 -9.60 1.14 -2.77
C PHE A 160 -8.15 0.68 -3.01
N TYR A 161 -7.33 0.60 -1.97
CA TYR A 161 -5.98 0.06 -2.08
C TYR A 161 -5.96 -1.42 -2.51
N ALA A 162 -7.03 -2.16 -2.22
CA ALA A 162 -7.18 -3.53 -2.70
C ALA A 162 -7.21 -3.64 -4.24
N LEU A 163 -7.45 -2.55 -4.95
CA LEU A 163 -7.42 -2.50 -6.42
C LEU A 163 -5.99 -2.40 -6.98
N PHE A 164 -4.99 -2.02 -6.19
CA PHE A 164 -3.60 -1.86 -6.67
C PHE A 164 -3.05 -3.13 -7.33
N PRO A 165 -3.15 -4.34 -6.73
CA PRO A 165 -2.71 -5.55 -7.40
C PRO A 165 -3.46 -5.83 -8.71
N VAL A 166 -4.73 -5.47 -8.77
CA VAL A 166 -5.56 -5.65 -9.99
C VAL A 166 -5.06 -4.74 -11.11
N PHE A 167 -4.81 -3.46 -10.82
CA PHE A 167 -4.21 -2.54 -11.80
C PHE A 167 -2.80 -2.98 -12.21
N GLY A 168 -2.00 -3.47 -11.25
CA GLY A 168 -0.69 -4.06 -11.54
C GLY A 168 -0.80 -5.19 -12.55
N LEU A 169 -1.73 -6.12 -12.37
CA LEU A 169 -1.98 -7.22 -13.29
C LEU A 169 -2.37 -6.75 -14.69
N ILE A 170 -3.29 -5.79 -14.79
CA ILE A 170 -3.72 -5.21 -16.06
C ILE A 170 -2.54 -4.57 -16.79
N LEU A 171 -1.71 -3.78 -16.10
CA LEU A 171 -0.55 -3.13 -16.69
C LEU A 171 0.51 -4.15 -17.13
N THR A 172 0.74 -5.21 -16.35
CA THR A 172 1.68 -6.28 -16.70
C THR A 172 1.25 -7.01 -17.97
N PHE A 173 -0.04 -7.26 -18.12
CA PHE A 173 -0.58 -7.83 -19.35
C PHE A 173 -0.34 -6.93 -20.57
N PHE A 174 -0.64 -5.63 -20.48
CA PHE A 174 -0.50 -4.71 -21.61
C PHE A 174 0.95 -4.37 -21.94
N ILE A 175 1.83 -4.26 -20.93
CA ILE A 175 3.23 -3.81 -21.14
C ILE A 175 4.13 -4.99 -21.46
N PHE A 176 3.96 -6.14 -20.80
CA PHE A 176 4.85 -7.29 -20.92
C PHE A 176 4.23 -8.47 -21.67
N GLY A 177 2.95 -8.42 -22.03
CA GLY A 177 2.24 -9.50 -22.72
C GLY A 177 2.01 -10.75 -21.84
N GLU A 178 2.15 -10.62 -20.52
CA GLU A 178 1.97 -11.74 -19.60
C GLU A 178 0.49 -12.06 -19.43
N VAL A 179 0.08 -13.29 -19.82
CA VAL A 179 -1.30 -13.74 -19.68
C VAL A 179 -1.53 -14.26 -18.26
N PRO A 180 -2.45 -13.62 -17.50
CA PRO A 180 -2.73 -14.06 -16.14
C PRO A 180 -3.42 -15.42 -16.11
N SER A 181 -3.17 -16.21 -15.07
CA SER A 181 -3.85 -17.48 -14.84
C SER A 181 -5.33 -17.26 -14.50
N LEU A 182 -6.16 -18.30 -14.68
CA LEU A 182 -7.57 -18.25 -14.30
C LEU A 182 -7.75 -17.94 -12.80
N ILE A 183 -6.87 -18.45 -11.93
CA ILE A 183 -6.89 -18.17 -10.48
C ILE A 183 -6.64 -16.68 -10.24
N THR A 184 -5.67 -16.11 -10.91
CA THR A 184 -5.34 -14.68 -10.82
C THR A 184 -6.50 -13.80 -11.28
N VAL A 185 -7.14 -14.15 -12.41
CA VAL A 185 -8.32 -13.40 -12.92
C VAL A 185 -9.50 -13.51 -11.94
N THR A 186 -9.79 -14.69 -11.40
CA THR A 186 -10.87 -14.87 -10.42
C THR A 186 -10.62 -14.08 -9.14
N GLY A 187 -9.37 -14.07 -8.65
CA GLY A 187 -8.95 -13.22 -7.52
C GLY A 187 -9.21 -11.74 -7.78
N GLY A 188 -8.86 -11.24 -8.97
CA GLY A 188 -9.10 -9.86 -9.37
C GLY A 188 -10.59 -9.50 -9.41
N ILE A 189 -11.44 -10.37 -9.94
CA ILE A 189 -12.91 -10.19 -9.97
C ILE A 189 -13.48 -10.13 -8.55
N ILE A 190 -13.03 -11.00 -7.65
CA ILE A 190 -13.45 -11.00 -6.24
C ILE A 190 -13.08 -9.67 -5.57
N VAL A 191 -11.86 -9.16 -5.79
CA VAL A 191 -11.42 -7.87 -5.25
C VAL A 191 -12.32 -6.74 -5.74
N ILE A 192 -12.49 -6.60 -7.06
CA ILE A 192 -13.27 -5.51 -7.65
C ILE A 192 -14.71 -5.52 -7.12
N THR A 193 -15.36 -6.68 -7.14
CA THR A 193 -16.75 -6.82 -6.69
C THR A 193 -16.89 -6.52 -5.19
N SER A 194 -15.98 -7.02 -4.36
CA SER A 194 -16.00 -6.79 -2.92
C SER A 194 -15.81 -5.32 -2.58
N VAL A 195 -14.85 -4.63 -3.20
CA VAL A 195 -14.62 -3.19 -3.02
C VAL A 195 -15.84 -2.39 -3.47
N PHE A 196 -16.40 -2.70 -4.63
CA PHE A 196 -17.59 -2.03 -5.17
C PHE A 196 -18.78 -2.11 -4.21
N PHE A 197 -19.08 -3.30 -3.68
CA PHE A 197 -20.16 -3.47 -2.72
C PHE A 197 -19.86 -2.85 -1.36
N ALA A 198 -18.60 -2.88 -0.90
CA ALA A 198 -18.20 -2.24 0.35
C ALA A 198 -18.46 -0.71 0.33
N GLN A 199 -18.30 -0.07 -0.84
CA GLN A 199 -18.59 1.36 -1.01
C GLN A 199 -20.08 1.70 -0.96
N LYS A 200 -20.98 0.76 -1.26
CA LYS A 200 -22.43 0.96 -1.19
C LYS A 200 -23.02 0.83 0.20
N ILE A 201 -22.27 0.25 1.14
CA ILE A 201 -22.70 0.07 2.52
C ILE A 201 -22.23 1.31 3.31
N ARG A 202 -23.21 2.09 3.76
CA ARG A 202 -23.00 3.20 4.68
C ARG A 202 -23.05 2.76 6.14
#